data_c3b1b38fba52d9288c451b3b9ceabf27
#
_entry.id   c3b1b38fba52d9288c451b3b9ceabf27
#
_cell.length_a   1.000
_cell.length_b   1.000
_cell.length_c   1.000
_cell.angle_alpha   90.00
_cell.angle_beta   90.00
_cell.angle_gamma   90.00
#
_symmetry.space_group_name_H-M   'P 1'
#
loop_
_entity.id
_entity.type
_entity.pdbx_description
1 polymer ?
#
loop_
_entity_poly.entity_id
_entity_poly.type
_entity_poly.pdbx_seq_one_letter_code
_entity_poly.pdbx_strand_id
1 'polypeptide(L)'
;MYPLLHATLNVGSLVLKNRLVLPPMATEKSAKGQVTDGLVAYYGDMARSGPGLIIQEHSFVSPEGRASANQVSLAADADIPGLQRLTAAVHAQGVPILAQISHAGSAAHRAITGQEVISASAVSNPSRAASVQGQPEFPREMTQGDIQRIVQAFVDAAVRAQQAGYDGVEIHSAHG
;
A
#
# COMPACT_ATOMS: atom_id res chain seq x y z
N MET A 1 -8.31 26.07 20.99
CA MET A 1 -8.74 25.67 19.63
C MET A 1 -7.53 25.79 18.71
N TYR A 2 -7.28 24.81 17.82
CA TYR A 2 -6.12 24.78 16.92
C TYR A 2 -6.57 25.19 15.50
N PRO A 3 -6.60 26.50 15.16
CA PRO A 3 -7.22 26.98 13.93
C PRO A 3 -6.53 26.46 12.67
N LEU A 4 -5.22 26.25 12.71
CA LEU A 4 -4.48 25.73 11.57
C LEU A 4 -4.80 24.25 11.26
N LEU A 5 -5.17 23.47 12.27
CA LEU A 5 -5.53 22.07 12.10
C LEU A 5 -6.80 21.89 11.26
N HIS A 6 -7.74 22.83 11.42
CA HIS A 6 -9.02 22.81 10.73
C HIS A 6 -9.04 23.70 9.47
N ALA A 7 -7.92 24.33 9.15
CA ALA A 7 -7.81 25.11 7.92
C ALA A 7 -7.70 24.20 6.69
N THR A 8 -8.32 24.59 5.61
CA THR A 8 -8.18 23.91 4.31
C THR A 8 -6.72 23.92 3.85
N LEU A 9 -6.33 22.91 3.08
CA LEU A 9 -5.00 22.79 2.48
C LEU A 9 -5.13 22.33 1.03
N ASN A 10 -4.47 23.03 0.11
CA ASN A 10 -4.36 22.60 -1.27
C ASN A 10 -3.10 21.72 -1.43
N VAL A 11 -3.28 20.53 -1.99
CA VAL A 11 -2.21 19.57 -2.31
C VAL A 11 -2.36 19.21 -3.79
N GLY A 12 -1.60 19.87 -4.65
CA GLY A 12 -1.79 19.77 -6.10
C GLY A 12 -3.22 20.19 -6.48
N SER A 13 -3.96 19.28 -7.10
CA SER A 13 -5.38 19.49 -7.48
C SER A 13 -6.36 19.16 -6.34
N LEU A 14 -5.92 18.55 -5.25
CA LEU A 14 -6.77 18.18 -4.12
C LEU A 14 -6.96 19.37 -3.17
N VAL A 15 -8.20 19.56 -2.72
CA VAL A 15 -8.54 20.51 -1.66
C VAL A 15 -8.94 19.71 -0.42
N LEU A 16 -8.06 19.68 0.57
CA LEU A 16 -8.30 19.00 1.84
C LEU A 16 -9.12 19.92 2.76
N LYS A 17 -10.22 19.39 3.32
CA LYS A 17 -11.11 20.17 4.24
C LYS A 17 -10.46 20.53 5.57
N ASN A 18 -9.40 19.84 5.96
CA ASN A 18 -8.58 20.09 7.14
C ASN A 18 -7.20 19.42 6.96
N ARG A 19 -6.31 19.57 7.93
CA ARG A 19 -4.93 19.06 7.89
C ARG A 19 -4.73 17.76 8.68
N LEU A 20 -5.82 17.05 8.99
CA LEU A 20 -5.75 15.73 9.61
C LEU A 20 -5.58 14.69 8.51
N VAL A 21 -4.54 13.87 8.62
CA VAL A 21 -4.28 12.78 7.68
C VAL A 21 -4.29 11.47 8.45
N LEU A 22 -5.08 10.51 7.99
CA LEU A 22 -4.94 9.12 8.43
C LEU A 22 -3.73 8.51 7.71
N PRO A 23 -2.64 8.18 8.43
CA PRO A 23 -1.47 7.58 7.82
C PRO A 23 -1.72 6.11 7.42
N PRO A 24 -0.87 5.53 6.54
CA PRO A 24 -1.00 4.15 6.11
C PRO A 24 -0.62 3.19 7.25
N MET A 25 -1.59 2.46 7.77
CA MET A 25 -1.43 1.48 8.85
C MET A 25 -1.91 0.12 8.39
N ALA A 26 -1.03 -0.89 8.35
CA ALA A 26 -1.39 -2.25 7.95
C ALA A 26 -2.46 -2.83 8.89
N THR A 27 -3.64 -3.13 8.35
CA THR A 27 -4.77 -3.64 9.12
C THR A 27 -4.87 -5.15 9.12
N GLU A 28 -4.22 -5.82 8.15
CA GLU A 28 -4.34 -7.26 7.87
C GLU A 28 -5.80 -7.73 7.63
N LYS A 29 -6.68 -6.81 7.21
CA LYS A 29 -8.12 -7.10 6.98
C LYS A 29 -8.44 -7.55 5.57
N SER A 30 -7.46 -7.58 4.66
CA SER A 30 -7.67 -8.19 3.35
C SER A 30 -7.66 -9.72 3.47
N ALA A 31 -8.18 -10.41 2.46
CA ALA A 31 -8.08 -11.86 2.35
C ALA A 31 -7.13 -12.21 1.19
N LYS A 32 -5.88 -12.57 1.50
CA LYS A 32 -4.85 -12.90 0.50
C LYS A 32 -4.66 -11.81 -0.57
N GLY A 33 -4.77 -10.55 -0.17
CA GLY A 33 -4.66 -9.39 -1.06
C GLY A 33 -6.01 -8.82 -1.53
N GLN A 34 -7.08 -9.58 -1.46
CA GLN A 34 -8.41 -9.14 -1.90
C GLN A 34 -9.11 -8.30 -0.84
N VAL A 35 -9.76 -7.22 -1.27
CA VAL A 35 -10.53 -6.33 -0.40
C VAL A 35 -11.75 -7.07 0.15
N THR A 36 -11.87 -7.10 1.48
CA THR A 36 -13.01 -7.68 2.20
C THR A 36 -14.03 -6.62 2.58
N ASP A 37 -15.24 -7.02 2.93
CA ASP A 37 -16.25 -6.10 3.47
C ASP A 37 -15.78 -5.48 4.80
N GLY A 38 -15.01 -6.21 5.61
CA GLY A 38 -14.40 -5.70 6.82
C GLY A 38 -13.37 -4.59 6.58
N LEU A 39 -12.62 -4.67 5.48
CA LEU A 39 -11.69 -3.61 5.08
C LEU A 39 -12.44 -2.37 4.56
N VAL A 40 -13.49 -2.57 3.76
CA VAL A 40 -14.35 -1.48 3.28
C VAL A 40 -15.01 -0.75 4.45
N ALA A 41 -15.57 -1.50 5.41
CA ALA A 41 -16.19 -0.92 6.60
C ALA A 41 -15.17 -0.12 7.43
N TYR A 42 -13.95 -0.66 7.64
CA TYR A 42 -12.90 0.02 8.38
C TYR A 42 -12.56 1.40 7.78
N TYR A 43 -12.30 1.47 6.47
CA TYR A 43 -11.97 2.75 5.84
C TYR A 43 -13.16 3.70 5.76
N GLY A 44 -14.39 3.18 5.60
CA GLY A 44 -15.61 3.98 5.70
C GLY A 44 -15.80 4.60 7.10
N ASP A 45 -15.51 3.84 8.17
CA ASP A 45 -15.57 4.32 9.55
C ASP A 45 -14.50 5.37 9.84
N MET A 46 -13.28 5.15 9.34
CA MET A 46 -12.21 6.15 9.46
C MET A 46 -12.58 7.44 8.72
N ALA A 47 -13.16 7.35 7.53
CA ALA A 47 -13.61 8.52 6.78
C ALA A 47 -14.71 9.29 7.51
N ARG A 48 -15.65 8.61 8.19
CA ARG A 48 -16.68 9.24 9.03
C ARG A 48 -16.10 10.04 10.21
N SER A 49 -14.90 9.71 10.70
CA SER A 49 -14.21 10.49 11.73
C SER A 49 -13.75 11.88 11.27
N GLY A 50 -13.80 12.14 9.95
CA GLY A 50 -13.63 13.46 9.36
C GLY A 50 -12.20 13.92 9.05
N PRO A 51 -11.25 13.04 8.73
CA PRO A 51 -9.93 13.47 8.27
C PRO A 51 -10.02 14.25 6.96
N GLY A 52 -9.01 15.06 6.67
CA GLY A 52 -8.88 15.75 5.39
C GLY A 52 -8.34 14.84 4.28
N LEU A 53 -7.62 13.78 4.64
CA LEU A 53 -7.02 12.81 3.72
C LEU A 53 -6.89 11.46 4.41
N ILE A 54 -7.09 10.39 3.65
CA ILE A 54 -6.72 9.03 4.04
C ILE A 54 -5.60 8.54 3.11
N ILE A 55 -4.53 7.97 3.68
CA ILE A 55 -3.57 7.19 2.93
C ILE A 55 -3.83 5.73 3.30
N GLN A 56 -4.31 4.94 2.34
CA GLN A 56 -4.58 3.52 2.55
C GLN A 56 -3.29 2.77 2.84
N GLU A 57 -3.36 1.75 3.67
CA GLU A 57 -2.26 0.84 3.98
C GLU A 57 -1.49 0.37 2.74
N HIS A 58 -0.20 0.08 2.92
CA HIS A 58 0.68 -0.31 1.83
C HIS A 58 0.13 -1.51 1.06
N SER A 59 0.09 -1.38 -0.27
CA SER A 59 -0.39 -2.40 -1.19
C SER A 59 0.75 -2.88 -2.08
N PHE A 60 0.89 -4.20 -2.23
CA PHE A 60 1.98 -4.72 -3.06
C PHE A 60 1.68 -4.55 -4.56
N VAL A 61 2.72 -4.18 -5.32
CA VAL A 61 2.64 -3.95 -6.78
C VAL A 61 2.95 -5.21 -7.59
N SER A 62 3.59 -6.20 -6.95
CA SER A 62 3.93 -7.49 -7.58
C SER A 62 3.96 -8.59 -6.51
N PRO A 63 3.63 -9.85 -6.86
CA PRO A 63 3.50 -10.93 -5.87
C PRO A 63 4.76 -11.20 -5.05
N GLU A 64 5.96 -11.11 -5.65
CA GLU A 64 7.24 -11.29 -4.97
C GLU A 64 7.57 -10.17 -3.99
N GLY A 65 6.97 -8.99 -4.19
CA GLY A 65 7.11 -7.83 -3.31
C GLY A 65 6.14 -7.77 -2.15
N ARG A 66 5.37 -8.84 -1.90
CA ARG A 66 4.39 -8.92 -0.82
C ARG A 66 5.08 -9.09 0.55
N ALA A 67 4.73 -8.23 1.51
CA ALA A 67 5.33 -8.22 2.83
C ALA A 67 4.62 -9.12 3.86
N SER A 68 3.29 -9.30 3.74
CA SER A 68 2.49 -10.10 4.68
C SER A 68 1.38 -10.88 3.99
N ALA A 69 0.84 -11.88 4.68
CA ALA A 69 -0.16 -12.79 4.10
C ALA A 69 -1.47 -12.09 3.72
N ASN A 70 -1.83 -11.02 4.41
CA ASN A 70 -3.07 -10.27 4.15
C ASN A 70 -2.79 -8.80 3.74
N GLN A 71 -1.60 -8.52 3.20
CA GLN A 71 -1.35 -7.22 2.59
C GLN A 71 -2.25 -7.04 1.36
N VAL A 72 -2.83 -5.86 1.18
CA VAL A 72 -3.69 -5.53 0.03
C VAL A 72 -2.91 -5.63 -1.28
N SER A 73 -3.56 -6.11 -2.34
CA SER A 73 -3.00 -6.23 -3.69
C SER A 73 -3.39 -5.02 -4.57
N LEU A 74 -2.42 -4.56 -5.34
CA LEU A 74 -2.56 -3.71 -6.53
C LEU A 74 -1.78 -4.33 -7.73
N ALA A 75 -1.50 -5.64 -7.65
CA ALA A 75 -0.65 -6.33 -8.61
C ALA A 75 -1.40 -6.80 -9.87
N ALA A 76 -2.74 -6.86 -9.84
CA ALA A 76 -3.53 -7.37 -10.94
C ALA A 76 -4.82 -6.55 -11.17
N ASP A 77 -5.31 -6.55 -12.41
CA ASP A 77 -6.56 -5.85 -12.77
C ASP A 77 -7.78 -6.44 -12.05
N ALA A 78 -7.72 -7.72 -11.66
CA ALA A 78 -8.73 -8.38 -10.84
C ALA A 78 -8.91 -7.74 -9.45
N ASP A 79 -7.95 -6.93 -8.97
CA ASP A 79 -8.01 -6.23 -7.69
C ASP A 79 -8.93 -4.99 -7.75
N ILE A 80 -9.08 -4.41 -8.96
CA ILE A 80 -9.78 -3.12 -9.18
C ILE A 80 -11.20 -3.10 -8.61
N PRO A 81 -12.08 -4.09 -8.84
CA PRO A 81 -13.46 -4.02 -8.34
C PRO A 81 -13.56 -3.95 -6.81
N GLY A 82 -12.68 -4.67 -6.10
CA GLY A 82 -12.62 -4.61 -4.63
C GLY A 82 -12.18 -3.23 -4.13
N LEU A 83 -11.16 -2.68 -4.76
CA LEU A 83 -10.62 -1.36 -4.45
C LEU A 83 -11.62 -0.24 -4.77
N GLN A 84 -12.41 -0.36 -5.86
CA GLN A 84 -13.50 0.57 -6.17
C GLN A 84 -14.56 0.63 -5.06
N ARG A 85 -14.91 -0.50 -4.45
CA ARG A 85 -15.83 -0.51 -3.30
C ARG A 85 -15.25 0.24 -2.10
N LEU A 86 -13.93 0.09 -1.87
CA LEU A 86 -13.24 0.77 -0.78
C LEU A 86 -13.19 2.28 -1.00
N THR A 87 -12.75 2.74 -2.17
CA THR A 87 -12.68 4.17 -2.49
C THR A 87 -14.05 4.83 -2.47
N ALA A 88 -15.09 4.15 -3.01
CA ALA A 88 -16.47 4.63 -2.96
C ALA A 88 -16.97 4.82 -1.53
N ALA A 89 -16.66 3.92 -0.60
CA ALA A 89 -17.06 4.04 0.80
C ALA A 89 -16.39 5.25 1.51
N VAL A 90 -15.15 5.58 1.14
CA VAL A 90 -14.42 6.75 1.66
C VAL A 90 -14.95 8.03 1.02
N HIS A 91 -15.12 8.06 -0.29
CA HIS A 91 -15.64 9.22 -1.02
C HIS A 91 -17.08 9.57 -0.63
N ALA A 92 -17.90 8.58 -0.24
CA ALA A 92 -19.24 8.83 0.30
C ALA A 92 -19.24 9.71 1.56
N GLN A 93 -18.08 9.86 2.24
CA GLN A 93 -17.89 10.75 3.39
C GLN A 93 -17.19 12.08 3.00
N GLY A 94 -16.99 12.35 1.71
CA GLY A 94 -16.30 13.54 1.23
C GLY A 94 -14.81 13.61 1.64
N VAL A 95 -14.13 12.48 1.69
CA VAL A 95 -12.71 12.37 2.06
C VAL A 95 -11.93 11.82 0.87
N PRO A 96 -10.86 12.49 0.40
CA PRO A 96 -9.96 11.94 -0.60
C PRO A 96 -9.11 10.80 -0.01
N ILE A 97 -8.73 9.86 -0.88
CA ILE A 97 -7.92 8.70 -0.49
C ILE A 97 -6.78 8.44 -1.48
N LEU A 98 -5.57 8.23 -0.96
CA LEU A 98 -4.41 7.78 -1.73
C LEU A 98 -4.15 6.29 -1.47
N ALA A 99 -3.65 5.58 -2.48
CA ALA A 99 -3.09 4.25 -2.29
C ALA A 99 -1.60 4.34 -1.99
N GLN A 100 -1.11 3.81 -0.86
CA GLN A 100 0.32 3.60 -0.68
C GLN A 100 0.73 2.33 -1.42
N ILE A 101 1.62 2.45 -2.42
CA ILE A 101 2.11 1.34 -3.24
C ILE A 101 3.53 0.95 -2.84
N SER A 102 3.81 -0.34 -2.77
CA SER A 102 5.05 -0.86 -2.18
C SER A 102 5.56 -2.14 -2.84
N HIS A 103 6.86 -2.36 -2.71
CA HIS A 103 7.52 -3.64 -2.93
C HIS A 103 8.43 -3.90 -1.73
N ALA A 104 8.26 -5.06 -1.07
CA ALA A 104 8.94 -5.31 0.21
C ALA A 104 10.45 -5.56 0.07
N GLY A 105 10.96 -5.83 -1.14
CA GLY A 105 12.40 -6.03 -1.34
C GLY A 105 12.98 -7.07 -0.38
N SER A 106 14.07 -6.72 0.30
CA SER A 106 14.71 -7.58 1.31
C SER A 106 13.82 -7.92 2.52
N ALA A 107 12.70 -7.21 2.68
CA ALA A 107 11.73 -7.49 3.75
C ALA A 107 10.64 -8.49 3.32
N ALA A 108 10.60 -8.95 2.07
CA ALA A 108 9.74 -10.03 1.63
C ALA A 108 10.18 -11.39 2.23
N HIS A 109 9.27 -12.36 2.23
CA HIS A 109 9.55 -13.72 2.67
C HIS A 109 9.08 -14.75 1.66
N ARG A 110 9.94 -15.69 1.29
CA ARG A 110 9.59 -16.81 0.41
C ARG A 110 8.42 -17.64 0.96
N ALA A 111 8.33 -17.80 2.28
CA ALA A 111 7.21 -18.51 2.91
C ALA A 111 5.85 -17.83 2.70
N ILE A 112 5.83 -16.52 2.45
CA ILE A 112 4.61 -15.73 2.17
C ILE A 112 4.37 -15.63 0.68
N THR A 113 5.42 -15.32 -0.10
CA THR A 113 5.30 -15.04 -1.53
C THR A 113 5.32 -16.30 -2.39
N GLY A 114 5.93 -17.40 -1.91
CA GLY A 114 6.24 -18.58 -2.70
C GLY A 114 7.34 -18.35 -3.75
N GLN A 115 7.96 -17.15 -3.76
CA GLN A 115 8.90 -16.72 -4.78
C GLN A 115 10.26 -16.37 -4.18
N GLU A 116 11.27 -16.23 -5.05
CA GLU A 116 12.60 -15.77 -4.65
C GLU A 116 12.53 -14.32 -4.16
N VAL A 117 13.17 -14.07 -3.02
CA VAL A 117 13.32 -12.70 -2.50
C VAL A 117 14.42 -11.99 -3.29
N ILE A 118 14.11 -10.81 -3.80
CA ILE A 118 15.05 -9.96 -4.56
C ILE A 118 15.21 -8.60 -3.88
N SER A 119 16.40 -8.03 -3.96
CA SER A 119 16.73 -6.75 -3.32
C SER A 119 17.83 -6.02 -4.10
N ALA A 120 18.15 -4.80 -3.70
CA ALA A 120 19.24 -4.01 -4.28
C ALA A 120 20.61 -4.68 -4.11
N SER A 121 20.78 -5.54 -3.10
CA SER A 121 22.00 -6.31 -2.84
C SER A 121 21.67 -7.62 -2.14
N ALA A 122 22.59 -8.61 -2.20
CA ALA A 122 22.45 -9.92 -1.57
C ALA A 122 22.77 -9.84 -0.05
N VAL A 123 22.16 -8.90 0.67
CA VAL A 123 22.36 -8.69 2.09
C VAL A 123 21.07 -9.01 2.85
N SER A 124 21.17 -9.85 3.88
CA SER A 124 20.03 -10.19 4.73
C SER A 124 19.52 -8.95 5.48
N ASN A 125 18.19 -8.78 5.50
CA ASN A 125 17.55 -7.72 6.24
C ASN A 125 17.54 -8.07 7.74
N PRO A 126 18.26 -7.31 8.61
CA PRO A 126 18.37 -7.66 10.03
C PRO A 126 17.04 -7.58 10.79
N SER A 127 16.09 -6.76 10.34
CA SER A 127 14.76 -6.67 10.96
C SER A 127 13.89 -7.92 10.68
N ARG A 128 14.24 -8.72 9.68
CA ARG A 128 13.55 -9.95 9.28
C ARG A 128 14.28 -11.23 9.70
N ALA A 129 15.58 -11.18 9.91
CA ALA A 129 16.38 -12.34 10.33
C ALA A 129 15.85 -12.99 11.63
N ALA A 130 15.21 -12.21 12.51
CA ALA A 130 14.64 -12.68 13.76
C ALA A 130 13.25 -13.34 13.60
N SER A 131 12.58 -13.22 12.45
CA SER A 131 11.17 -13.60 12.27
C SER A 131 10.93 -14.89 11.50
N VAL A 132 11.97 -15.50 10.88
CA VAL A 132 11.83 -16.75 10.09
C VAL A 132 12.74 -17.82 10.64
N GLN A 133 12.21 -18.65 11.57
CA GLN A 133 12.82 -19.91 12.07
C GLN A 133 14.34 -19.86 12.38
N GLY A 134 14.87 -18.68 12.78
CA GLY A 134 16.27 -18.54 13.18
C GLY A 134 17.31 -18.58 12.06
N GLN A 135 16.90 -18.61 10.79
CA GLN A 135 17.82 -18.57 9.65
C GLN A 135 17.63 -17.27 8.86
N PRO A 136 18.72 -16.50 8.61
CA PRO A 136 18.65 -15.33 7.77
C PRO A 136 18.32 -15.72 6.33
N GLU A 137 17.31 -15.08 5.72
CA GLU A 137 17.04 -15.19 4.30
C GLU A 137 17.89 -14.16 3.55
N PHE A 138 18.71 -14.62 2.62
CA PHE A 138 19.52 -13.76 1.75
C PHE A 138 18.76 -13.53 0.44
N PRO A 139 18.42 -12.29 0.11
CA PRO A 139 17.82 -11.98 -1.18
C PRO A 139 18.86 -12.16 -2.30
N ARG A 140 18.40 -12.45 -3.50
CA ARG A 140 19.21 -12.30 -4.70
C ARG A 140 19.32 -10.82 -5.05
N GLU A 141 20.51 -10.38 -5.46
CA GLU A 141 20.69 -9.05 -6.04
C GLU A 141 19.91 -8.91 -7.36
N MET A 142 19.19 -7.80 -7.51
CA MET A 142 18.39 -7.51 -8.71
C MET A 142 19.28 -7.29 -9.93
N THR A 143 18.88 -7.91 -11.03
CA THR A 143 19.42 -7.59 -12.36
C THR A 143 18.78 -6.29 -12.88
N GLN A 144 19.37 -5.70 -13.94
CA GLN A 144 18.77 -4.57 -14.63
C GLN A 144 17.34 -4.88 -15.15
N GLY A 145 17.11 -6.14 -15.58
CA GLY A 145 15.78 -6.61 -15.99
C GLY A 145 14.77 -6.64 -14.84
N ASP A 146 15.21 -7.06 -13.64
CA ASP A 146 14.35 -7.02 -12.43
C ASP A 146 13.95 -5.59 -12.09
N ILE A 147 14.92 -4.66 -12.12
CA ILE A 147 14.66 -3.24 -11.82
C ILE A 147 13.62 -2.69 -12.80
N GLN A 148 13.78 -2.93 -14.11
CA GLN A 148 12.82 -2.47 -15.12
C GLN A 148 11.43 -3.05 -14.90
N ARG A 149 11.34 -4.35 -14.59
CA ARG A 149 10.08 -5.03 -14.31
C ARG A 149 9.39 -4.46 -13.07
N ILE A 150 10.15 -4.18 -12.00
CA ILE A 150 9.58 -3.59 -10.77
C ILE A 150 9.12 -2.17 -11.01
N VAL A 151 9.91 -1.35 -11.71
CA VAL A 151 9.49 0.01 -12.09
C VAL A 151 8.17 -0.03 -12.87
N GLN A 152 8.06 -0.95 -13.85
CA GLN A 152 6.81 -1.13 -14.60
C GLN A 152 5.66 -1.57 -13.70
N ALA A 153 5.90 -2.46 -12.72
CA ALA A 153 4.87 -2.88 -11.76
C ALA A 153 4.34 -1.71 -10.91
N PHE A 154 5.19 -0.76 -10.51
CA PHE A 154 4.76 0.47 -9.84
C PHE A 154 3.91 1.35 -10.76
N VAL A 155 4.29 1.48 -12.03
CA VAL A 155 3.49 2.23 -13.04
C VAL A 155 2.12 1.59 -13.22
N ASP A 156 2.08 0.28 -13.42
CA ASP A 156 0.84 -0.47 -13.62
C ASP A 156 -0.07 -0.39 -12.38
N ALA A 157 0.50 -0.47 -11.18
CA ALA A 157 -0.23 -0.31 -9.93
C ALA A 157 -0.81 1.10 -9.78
N ALA A 158 -0.08 2.15 -10.18
CA ALA A 158 -0.60 3.52 -10.18
C ALA A 158 -1.77 3.69 -11.14
N VAL A 159 -1.71 3.07 -12.33
CA VAL A 159 -2.83 3.05 -13.29
C VAL A 159 -4.04 2.33 -12.71
N ARG A 160 -3.84 1.16 -12.06
CA ARG A 160 -4.93 0.44 -11.38
C ARG A 160 -5.54 1.25 -10.24
N ALA A 161 -4.71 1.94 -9.45
CA ALA A 161 -5.20 2.85 -8.41
C ALA A 161 -6.10 3.94 -9.01
N GLN A 162 -5.69 4.56 -10.11
CA GLN A 162 -6.52 5.54 -10.83
C GLN A 162 -7.85 4.93 -11.30
N GLN A 163 -7.83 3.73 -11.90
CA GLN A 163 -9.02 3.02 -12.35
C GLN A 163 -9.93 2.59 -11.18
N ALA A 164 -9.33 2.33 -10.02
CA ALA A 164 -10.06 2.03 -8.78
C ALA A 164 -10.61 3.27 -8.07
N GLY A 165 -10.37 4.48 -8.61
CA GLY A 165 -10.93 5.72 -8.10
C GLY A 165 -10.13 6.36 -6.96
N TYR A 166 -8.87 5.98 -6.75
CA TYR A 166 -8.00 6.73 -5.83
C TYR A 166 -7.66 8.11 -6.39
N ASP A 167 -7.53 9.08 -5.50
CA ASP A 167 -7.18 10.47 -5.84
C ASP A 167 -5.68 10.65 -6.13
N GLY A 168 -4.87 9.62 -5.87
CA GLY A 168 -3.46 9.57 -6.14
C GLY A 168 -2.78 8.35 -5.51
N VAL A 169 -1.46 8.30 -5.61
CA VAL A 169 -0.62 7.26 -5.01
C VAL A 169 0.48 7.86 -4.15
N GLU A 170 0.88 7.14 -3.12
CA GLU A 170 2.08 7.39 -2.34
C GLU A 170 3.05 6.24 -2.55
N ILE A 171 4.29 6.55 -2.97
CA ILE A 171 5.33 5.54 -3.13
C ILE A 171 5.97 5.26 -1.77
N HIS A 172 5.82 4.04 -1.28
CA HIS A 172 6.44 3.61 -0.03
C HIS A 172 7.93 3.31 -0.27
N SER A 173 8.80 4.18 0.21
CA SER A 173 10.26 4.08 0.08
C SER A 173 10.98 3.88 1.43
N ALA A 174 10.27 3.34 2.42
CA ALA A 174 10.80 2.99 3.72
C ALA A 174 10.73 1.46 3.97
N HIS A 175 11.38 1.00 5.02
CA HIS A 175 11.36 -0.38 5.54
C HIS A 175 12.05 -1.47 4.68
N GLY A 176 12.84 -1.11 3.71
CA GLY A 176 13.67 -2.08 2.97
C GLY A 176 13.57 -2.07 1.49
#